data_b4b104f4cfe87b19c7e852048436302e
#
_entry.id   b4b104f4cfe87b19c7e852048436302e
#
_cell.length_a   1.000
_cell.length_b   1.000
_cell.length_c   1.000
_cell.angle_alpha   90.00
_cell.angle_beta   90.00
_cell.angle_gamma   90.00
#
_symmetry.space_group_name_H-M   'P 1'
#
loop_
_entity.id
_entity.type
_entity.pdbx_description
1 polymer ?
#
loop_
_entity_poly.entity_id
_entity_poly.type
_entity_poly.pdbx_seq_one_letter_code
_entity_poly.pdbx_strand_id
1 'polypeptide(L)'
;DKRRINKIVNSVEDLELREQQIRDLAEIYDALQGDVLPQLRKAIIVIRSFEPKRTDEEIATLSTTTPEALDVKELLFSATLTNNAVAKEGIYNKAVELHNDWRGYNNIACMHIANGDLNTAMVYLNKAVSISRENSDISTNKGIIAARIGELANAQVLFDKANTSEFNQATLDIRQGEYKKAARFFKNGKSHNAVLAQILNGKNSTCNEATAACHYLNAIAAARSGENDAVISNLTNAITANANYKAEATIDLEFLNLRTNEAFIALTK
;
A
#
# COMPACT_ATOMS: atom_id res chain seq x y z
N ASP A 1 8.39 -57.38 27.78
CA ASP A 1 8.19 -56.12 28.54
C ASP A 1 7.59 -55.03 27.63
N LYS A 2 8.22 -54.64 26.53
CA LYS A 2 7.66 -53.68 25.58
C LYS A 2 6.25 -54.02 25.13
N ARG A 3 5.93 -55.31 24.88
CA ARG A 3 4.56 -55.77 24.51
C ARG A 3 3.54 -55.59 25.64
N ARG A 4 3.95 -55.75 26.91
CA ARG A 4 3.04 -55.58 28.06
C ARG A 4 2.75 -54.08 28.26
N ILE A 5 3.71 -53.20 28.18
CA ILE A 5 3.53 -51.75 28.26
C ILE A 5 2.62 -51.27 27.08
N ASN A 6 2.94 -51.64 25.85
CA ASN A 6 2.14 -51.25 24.68
C ASN A 6 0.66 -51.76 24.82
N LYS A 7 0.45 -52.93 25.39
CA LYS A 7 -0.90 -53.41 25.65
C LYS A 7 -1.63 -52.50 26.62
N ILE A 8 -1.02 -52.12 27.73
CA ILE A 8 -1.63 -51.20 28.71
C ILE A 8 -1.89 -49.83 28.08
N VAL A 9 -0.91 -49.26 27.38
CA VAL A 9 -1.01 -47.93 26.74
C VAL A 9 -2.15 -47.88 25.71
N ASN A 10 -2.36 -48.97 24.98
CA ASN A 10 -3.37 -49.04 23.90
C ASN A 10 -4.76 -49.51 24.36
N SER A 11 -4.88 -50.09 25.55
CA SER A 11 -6.15 -50.68 26.04
C SER A 11 -6.77 -49.91 27.21
N VAL A 12 -6.05 -49.00 27.84
CA VAL A 12 -6.51 -48.21 29.00
C VAL A 12 -6.57 -46.76 28.65
N GLU A 13 -7.75 -46.19 28.52
CA GLU A 13 -7.96 -44.78 28.18
C GLU A 13 -7.72 -43.85 29.36
N ASP A 14 -8.06 -44.27 30.56
CA ASP A 14 -7.83 -43.51 31.79
C ASP A 14 -6.33 -43.41 32.10
N LEU A 15 -5.83 -42.19 32.22
CA LEU A 15 -4.41 -41.92 32.40
C LEU A 15 -3.90 -42.37 33.78
N GLU A 16 -4.70 -42.21 34.84
CA GLU A 16 -4.33 -42.57 36.21
C GLU A 16 -4.30 -44.10 36.36
N LEU A 17 -5.28 -44.77 35.82
CA LEU A 17 -5.35 -46.25 35.81
C LEU A 17 -4.22 -46.86 34.96
N ARG A 18 -3.91 -46.22 33.84
CA ARG A 18 -2.78 -46.60 32.95
C ARG A 18 -1.44 -46.51 33.69
N GLU A 19 -1.24 -45.40 34.38
CA GLU A 19 -0.01 -45.18 35.18
C GLU A 19 0.09 -46.18 36.31
N GLN A 20 -1.01 -46.45 37.01
CA GLN A 20 -1.05 -47.45 38.06
C GLN A 20 -0.69 -48.85 37.54
N GLN A 21 -1.27 -49.28 36.41
CA GLN A 21 -0.99 -50.59 35.83
C GLN A 21 0.47 -50.71 35.32
N ILE A 22 1.12 -49.61 34.90
CA ILE A 22 2.54 -49.60 34.55
C ILE A 22 3.39 -49.69 35.82
N ARG A 23 3.00 -49.01 36.92
CA ARG A 23 3.69 -49.10 38.21
C ARG A 23 3.62 -50.52 38.80
N ASP A 24 2.50 -51.22 38.60
CA ASP A 24 2.33 -52.58 39.08
C ASP A 24 3.21 -53.61 38.37
N LEU A 25 3.84 -53.23 37.26
CA LEU A 25 4.94 -53.97 36.63
C LEU A 25 6.28 -53.61 37.28
N ALA A 26 6.48 -53.93 38.55
CA ALA A 26 7.58 -53.44 39.41
C ALA A 26 8.97 -53.45 38.72
N GLU A 27 9.37 -54.56 38.13
CA GLU A 27 10.67 -54.67 37.42
C GLU A 27 10.84 -53.70 36.26
N ILE A 28 9.75 -53.43 35.54
CA ILE A 28 9.74 -52.52 34.39
C ILE A 28 9.72 -51.07 34.86
N TYR A 29 8.94 -50.80 35.92
CA TYR A 29 8.86 -49.46 36.49
C TYR A 29 10.18 -48.99 37.09
N ASP A 30 10.89 -49.86 37.80
CA ASP A 30 12.21 -49.58 38.38
C ASP A 30 13.22 -49.23 37.27
N ALA A 31 13.24 -50.02 36.17
CA ALA A 31 14.10 -49.70 35.01
C ALA A 31 13.71 -48.39 34.33
N LEU A 32 12.39 -48.11 34.19
CA LEU A 32 11.90 -46.84 33.64
C LEU A 32 12.28 -45.68 34.57
N GLN A 33 12.12 -45.81 35.85
CA GLN A 33 12.41 -44.76 36.84
C GLN A 33 13.92 -44.49 36.94
N GLY A 34 14.76 -45.52 36.85
CA GLY A 34 16.21 -45.40 36.93
C GLY A 34 16.87 -44.88 35.66
N ASP A 35 16.48 -45.45 34.50
CA ASP A 35 17.22 -45.24 33.26
C ASP A 35 16.53 -44.30 32.25
N VAL A 36 15.20 -44.32 32.19
CA VAL A 36 14.48 -43.60 31.16
C VAL A 36 13.88 -42.28 31.64
N LEU A 37 13.16 -42.30 32.77
CA LEU A 37 12.48 -41.10 33.29
C LEU A 37 13.43 -39.95 33.63
N PRO A 38 14.67 -40.17 34.18
CA PRO A 38 15.61 -39.09 34.38
C PRO A 38 16.06 -38.41 33.08
N GLN A 39 16.14 -39.18 31.98
CA GLN A 39 16.50 -38.63 30.65
C GLN A 39 15.37 -37.84 30.02
N LEU A 40 14.12 -38.15 30.37
CA LEU A 40 12.91 -37.45 29.87
C LEU A 40 12.54 -36.25 30.76
N ARG A 41 12.96 -36.23 32.02
CA ARG A 41 12.77 -35.10 32.95
C ARG A 41 13.73 -33.96 32.60
N LYS A 42 13.50 -33.28 31.49
CA LYS A 42 14.26 -32.08 31.10
C LYS A 42 13.40 -30.86 31.29
N ALA A 43 13.82 -29.94 32.12
CA ALA A 43 13.29 -28.59 32.13
C ALA A 43 14.13 -27.75 31.15
N ILE A 44 13.51 -27.25 30.11
CA ILE A 44 14.13 -26.30 29.18
C ILE A 44 13.72 -24.91 29.65
N ILE A 45 14.67 -24.18 30.22
CA ILE A 45 14.45 -22.76 30.53
C ILE A 45 14.91 -21.96 29.29
N VAL A 46 13.97 -21.32 28.65
CA VAL A 46 14.25 -20.38 27.56
C VAL A 46 14.21 -18.96 28.14
N ILE A 47 15.38 -18.37 28.31
CA ILE A 47 15.49 -16.96 28.70
C ILE A 47 15.48 -16.16 27.40
N ARG A 48 14.43 -15.35 27.22
CA ARG A 48 14.34 -14.36 26.13
C ARG A 48 14.64 -12.99 26.72
N SER A 49 15.78 -12.43 26.34
CA SER A 49 16.11 -11.04 26.60
C SER A 49 15.60 -10.21 25.43
N PHE A 50 14.92 -9.12 25.73
CA PHE A 50 14.50 -8.15 24.73
C PHE A 50 15.27 -6.87 25.01
N GLU A 51 15.93 -6.34 24.00
CA GLU A 51 16.43 -4.97 24.06
C GLU A 51 15.23 -4.01 24.10
N PRO A 52 15.27 -2.96 24.93
CA PRO A 52 14.24 -1.91 24.89
C PRO A 52 14.14 -1.37 23.46
N LYS A 53 12.92 -1.24 22.94
CA LYS A 53 12.71 -0.57 21.66
C LYS A 53 13.09 0.90 21.81
N ARG A 54 13.76 1.43 20.79
CA ARG A 54 14.01 2.87 20.68
C ARG A 54 12.69 3.62 20.56
N THR A 55 12.64 4.83 21.13
CA THR A 55 11.51 5.74 20.95
C THR A 55 11.53 6.37 19.56
N ASP A 56 10.41 6.94 19.13
CA ASP A 56 10.31 7.62 17.85
C ASP A 56 11.29 8.79 17.76
N GLU A 57 11.51 9.52 18.88
CA GLU A 57 12.47 10.62 18.97
C GLU A 57 13.92 10.15 18.84
N GLU A 58 14.26 9.02 19.46
CA GLU A 58 15.59 8.41 19.34
C GLU A 58 15.83 7.96 17.89
N ILE A 59 14.85 7.29 17.27
CA ILE A 59 14.95 6.83 15.88
C ILE A 59 15.06 8.05 14.93
N ALA A 60 14.24 9.08 15.11
CA ALA A 60 14.30 10.30 14.30
C ALA A 60 15.67 10.99 14.42
N THR A 61 16.22 11.09 15.64
CA THR A 61 17.53 11.68 15.89
C THR A 61 18.64 10.87 15.26
N LEU A 62 18.67 9.56 15.51
CA LEU A 62 19.69 8.66 14.97
C LEU A 62 19.68 8.59 13.44
N SER A 63 18.50 8.67 12.82
CA SER A 63 18.39 8.64 11.35
C SER A 63 19.14 9.77 10.65
N THR A 64 19.39 10.87 11.36
CA THR A 64 20.10 12.05 10.84
C THR A 64 21.53 12.17 11.36
N THR A 65 21.82 11.66 12.56
CA THR A 65 23.13 11.81 13.22
C THR A 65 24.04 10.60 13.07
N THR A 66 23.45 9.40 13.19
CA THR A 66 24.19 8.13 13.22
C THR A 66 23.34 7.01 12.62
N PRO A 67 22.95 7.12 11.32
CA PRO A 67 22.01 6.18 10.68
C PRO A 67 22.49 4.73 10.68
N GLU A 68 23.81 4.49 10.77
CA GLU A 68 24.42 3.15 10.92
C GLU A 68 24.08 2.45 12.24
N ALA A 69 23.60 3.17 13.25
CA ALA A 69 23.12 2.62 14.49
C ALA A 69 21.69 2.05 14.39
N LEU A 70 20.99 2.31 13.30
CA LEU A 70 19.63 1.84 13.05
C LEU A 70 19.64 0.59 12.17
N ASP A 71 18.74 -0.35 12.48
CA ASP A 71 18.44 -1.41 11.52
C ASP A 71 17.62 -0.84 10.35
N VAL A 72 17.50 -1.61 9.27
CA VAL A 72 16.80 -1.15 8.07
C VAL A 72 15.32 -0.84 8.33
N LYS A 73 14.66 -1.50 9.28
CA LYS A 73 13.25 -1.26 9.61
C LYS A 73 13.09 0.05 10.36
N GLU A 74 13.95 0.30 11.35
CA GLU A 74 13.99 1.54 12.11
C GLU A 74 14.31 2.73 11.18
N LEU A 75 15.29 2.55 10.28
CA LEU A 75 15.67 3.57 9.33
C LEU A 75 14.54 3.89 8.34
N LEU A 76 13.86 2.88 7.80
CA LEU A 76 12.69 3.10 6.94
C LEU A 76 11.50 3.68 7.71
N PHE A 77 11.33 3.29 8.98
CA PHE A 77 10.29 3.85 9.84
C PHE A 77 10.54 5.34 10.12
N SER A 78 11.79 5.77 10.32
CA SER A 78 12.12 7.17 10.57
C SER A 78 11.62 8.11 9.45
N ALA A 79 11.56 7.63 8.21
CA ALA A 79 10.99 8.40 7.11
C ALA A 79 9.48 8.68 7.27
N THR A 80 8.77 7.92 8.11
CA THR A 80 7.35 8.18 8.42
C THR A 80 7.17 9.29 9.47
N LEU A 81 8.22 9.58 10.24
CA LEU A 81 8.21 10.59 11.29
C LEU A 81 8.43 12.01 10.78
N THR A 82 8.74 12.19 9.50
CA THR A 82 8.92 13.50 8.87
C THR A 82 7.98 13.69 7.67
N ASN A 83 7.53 14.92 7.44
CA ASN A 83 6.79 15.32 6.24
C ASN A 83 7.69 15.99 5.19
N ASN A 84 8.96 16.23 5.52
CA ASN A 84 9.90 16.85 4.59
C ASN A 84 10.36 15.84 3.54
N ALA A 85 10.06 16.09 2.27
CA ALA A 85 10.38 15.19 1.16
C ALA A 85 11.90 14.98 1.00
N VAL A 86 12.71 16.03 1.17
CA VAL A 86 14.17 15.95 1.06
C VAL A 86 14.76 15.09 2.18
N ALA A 87 14.24 15.26 3.40
CA ALA A 87 14.64 14.41 4.53
C ALA A 87 14.27 12.95 4.30
N LYS A 88 13.04 12.66 3.80
CA LYS A 88 12.63 11.29 3.44
C LYS A 88 13.56 10.66 2.42
N GLU A 89 13.88 11.39 1.36
CA GLU A 89 14.79 10.92 0.31
C GLU A 89 16.18 10.61 0.87
N GLY A 90 16.70 11.48 1.74
CA GLY A 90 17.98 11.26 2.43
C GLY A 90 17.97 9.97 3.26
N ILE A 91 16.90 9.73 4.01
CA ILE A 91 16.72 8.51 4.82
C ILE A 91 16.66 7.26 3.92
N TYR A 92 15.89 7.28 2.84
CA TYR A 92 15.80 6.15 1.92
C TYR A 92 17.12 5.88 1.20
N ASN A 93 17.88 6.93 0.86
CA ASN A 93 19.23 6.78 0.32
C ASN A 93 20.17 6.14 1.33
N LYS A 94 20.08 6.48 2.63
CA LYS A 94 20.84 5.80 3.68
C LYS A 94 20.43 4.34 3.85
N ALA A 95 19.15 4.02 3.76
CA ALA A 95 18.69 2.62 3.78
C ALA A 95 19.27 1.80 2.62
N VAL A 96 19.40 2.40 1.43
CA VAL A 96 20.03 1.78 0.27
C VAL A 96 21.55 1.63 0.48
N GLU A 97 22.22 2.69 0.92
CA GLU A 97 23.67 2.73 1.11
C GLU A 97 24.16 1.72 2.17
N LEU A 98 23.47 1.68 3.31
CA LEU A 98 23.91 0.88 4.47
C LEU A 98 23.44 -0.56 4.39
N HIS A 99 22.26 -0.81 3.84
CA HIS A 99 21.59 -2.12 3.92
C HIS A 99 21.35 -2.77 2.55
N ASN A 100 21.50 -2.02 1.44
CA ASN A 100 21.15 -2.49 0.10
C ASN A 100 19.76 -3.15 0.04
N ASP A 101 18.77 -2.54 0.70
CA ASP A 101 17.43 -3.11 0.86
C ASP A 101 16.50 -2.64 -0.25
N TRP A 102 15.73 -3.57 -0.83
CA TRP A 102 14.80 -3.30 -1.92
C TRP A 102 13.74 -2.24 -1.55
N ARG A 103 13.34 -2.14 -0.28
CA ARG A 103 12.35 -1.17 0.19
C ARG A 103 12.84 0.26 0.07
N GLY A 104 14.13 0.51 0.32
CA GLY A 104 14.75 1.81 0.10
C GLY A 104 14.63 2.24 -1.35
N TYR A 105 15.03 1.38 -2.28
CA TYR A 105 14.90 1.62 -3.72
C TYR A 105 13.44 1.83 -4.15
N ASN A 106 12.51 1.00 -3.66
CA ASN A 106 11.09 1.10 -3.96
C ASN A 106 10.49 2.43 -3.45
N ASN A 107 10.87 2.87 -2.25
CA ASN A 107 10.36 4.11 -1.68
C ASN A 107 10.88 5.35 -2.40
N ILE A 108 12.16 5.35 -2.83
CA ILE A 108 12.71 6.40 -3.72
C ILE A 108 11.92 6.44 -5.02
N ALA A 109 11.64 5.27 -5.62
CA ALA A 109 10.84 5.20 -6.84
C ALA A 109 9.43 5.77 -6.63
N CYS A 110 8.79 5.51 -5.48
CA CYS A 110 7.48 6.10 -5.15
C CYS A 110 7.53 7.62 -5.11
N MET A 111 8.61 8.21 -4.59
CA MET A 111 8.79 9.68 -4.59
C MET A 111 8.91 10.22 -6.02
N HIS A 112 9.68 9.57 -6.88
CA HIS A 112 9.79 9.97 -8.30
C HIS A 112 8.46 9.78 -9.05
N ILE A 113 7.70 8.69 -8.76
CA ILE A 113 6.34 8.51 -9.31
C ILE A 113 5.44 9.67 -8.91
N ALA A 114 5.47 10.09 -7.64
CA ALA A 114 4.67 11.19 -7.14
C ALA A 114 5.02 12.53 -7.84
N ASN A 115 6.30 12.75 -8.11
CA ASN A 115 6.81 13.93 -8.81
C ASN A 115 6.66 13.84 -10.35
N GLY A 116 6.18 12.73 -10.90
CA GLY A 116 6.02 12.54 -12.34
C GLY A 116 7.29 12.13 -13.10
N ASP A 117 8.42 11.97 -12.42
CA ASP A 117 9.66 11.48 -13.00
C ASP A 117 9.66 9.95 -13.12
N LEU A 118 8.90 9.47 -14.10
CA LEU A 118 8.66 8.03 -14.29
C LEU A 118 9.91 7.29 -14.78
N ASN A 119 10.82 7.97 -15.47
CA ASN A 119 12.05 7.36 -15.96
C ASN A 119 13.00 7.03 -14.82
N THR A 120 13.26 7.98 -13.93
CA THR A 120 14.07 7.76 -12.73
C THR A 120 13.43 6.74 -11.80
N ALA A 121 12.10 6.81 -11.62
CA ALA A 121 11.35 5.80 -10.84
C ALA A 121 11.59 4.38 -11.36
N MET A 122 11.55 4.18 -12.68
CA MET A 122 11.78 2.86 -13.29
C MET A 122 13.21 2.35 -13.04
N VAL A 123 14.22 3.22 -13.06
CA VAL A 123 15.61 2.85 -12.72
C VAL A 123 15.69 2.31 -11.30
N TYR A 124 15.08 2.98 -10.33
CA TYR A 124 15.05 2.53 -8.93
C TYR A 124 14.25 1.23 -8.75
N LEU A 125 13.10 1.07 -9.41
CA LEU A 125 12.34 -0.18 -9.37
C LEU A 125 13.11 -1.36 -9.97
N ASN A 126 13.91 -1.14 -11.01
CA ASN A 126 14.76 -2.19 -11.57
C ASN A 126 15.86 -2.63 -10.59
N LYS A 127 16.44 -1.69 -9.83
CA LYS A 127 17.35 -2.01 -8.73
C LYS A 127 16.63 -2.80 -7.63
N ALA A 128 15.42 -2.39 -7.24
CA ALA A 128 14.61 -3.12 -6.26
C ALA A 128 14.32 -4.56 -6.72
N VAL A 129 13.96 -4.76 -8.00
CA VAL A 129 13.72 -6.10 -8.59
C VAL A 129 14.97 -6.99 -8.54
N SER A 130 16.18 -6.43 -8.73
CA SER A 130 17.41 -7.22 -8.67
C SER A 130 17.64 -7.85 -7.30
N ILE A 131 17.06 -7.26 -6.24
CA ILE A 131 17.14 -7.75 -4.85
C ILE A 131 15.93 -8.62 -4.51
N SER A 132 14.72 -8.21 -4.90
CA SER A 132 13.45 -8.89 -4.59
C SER A 132 12.60 -9.07 -5.85
N ARG A 133 12.84 -10.19 -6.58
CA ARG A 133 12.31 -10.42 -7.94
C ARG A 133 10.79 -10.54 -8.02
N GLU A 134 10.15 -11.17 -7.03
CA GLU A 134 8.70 -11.47 -7.04
C GLU A 134 7.96 -10.66 -5.97
N ASN A 135 8.26 -9.36 -5.90
CA ASN A 135 7.69 -8.48 -4.92
C ASN A 135 6.44 -7.78 -5.47
N SER A 136 5.32 -7.89 -4.72
CA SER A 136 4.04 -7.30 -5.10
C SER A 136 4.07 -5.77 -5.13
N ASP A 137 4.78 -5.13 -4.18
CA ASP A 137 4.85 -3.67 -4.10
C ASP A 137 5.59 -3.10 -5.31
N ILE A 138 6.73 -3.74 -5.67
CA ILE A 138 7.50 -3.36 -6.85
C ILE A 138 6.68 -3.54 -8.13
N SER A 139 5.97 -4.67 -8.26
CA SER A 139 5.10 -4.96 -9.41
C SER A 139 3.95 -3.97 -9.49
N THR A 140 3.34 -3.61 -8.36
CA THR A 140 2.29 -2.58 -8.28
C THR A 140 2.82 -1.22 -8.77
N ASN A 141 3.99 -0.79 -8.31
CA ASN A 141 4.57 0.49 -8.72
C ASN A 141 4.96 0.51 -10.21
N LYS A 142 5.48 -0.59 -10.76
CA LYS A 142 5.68 -0.73 -12.20
C LYS A 142 4.37 -0.66 -12.97
N GLY A 143 3.30 -1.28 -12.46
CA GLY A 143 1.97 -1.20 -13.04
C GLY A 143 1.41 0.24 -13.04
N ILE A 144 1.65 1.00 -11.96
CA ILE A 144 1.28 2.43 -11.89
C ILE A 144 2.02 3.23 -12.97
N ILE A 145 3.32 2.99 -13.16
CA ILE A 145 4.09 3.65 -14.23
C ILE A 145 3.54 3.27 -15.59
N ALA A 146 3.35 1.99 -15.87
CA ALA A 146 2.79 1.51 -17.14
C ALA A 146 1.43 2.15 -17.43
N ALA A 147 0.54 2.22 -16.42
CA ALA A 147 -0.74 2.91 -16.56
C ALA A 147 -0.55 4.39 -16.90
N ARG A 148 0.37 5.10 -16.25
CA ARG A 148 0.62 6.53 -16.48
C ARG A 148 1.15 6.84 -17.89
N ILE A 149 2.00 5.97 -18.45
CA ILE A 149 2.53 6.13 -19.83
C ILE A 149 1.59 5.57 -20.91
N GLY A 150 0.42 5.03 -20.52
CA GLY A 150 -0.59 4.54 -21.46
C GLY A 150 -0.46 3.06 -21.84
N GLU A 151 0.49 2.32 -21.27
CA GLU A 151 0.65 0.87 -21.47
C GLU A 151 -0.37 0.08 -20.63
N LEU A 152 -1.67 0.29 -20.89
CA LEU A 152 -2.74 -0.21 -20.03
C LEU A 152 -2.80 -1.75 -19.93
N ALA A 153 -2.48 -2.46 -21.01
CA ALA A 153 -2.42 -3.92 -21.01
C ALA A 153 -1.27 -4.44 -20.13
N ASN A 154 -0.09 -3.81 -20.20
CA ASN A 154 1.04 -4.14 -19.35
C ASN A 154 0.75 -3.80 -17.88
N ALA A 155 0.09 -2.67 -17.61
CA ALA A 155 -0.35 -2.31 -16.27
C ALA A 155 -1.28 -3.37 -15.67
N GLN A 156 -2.23 -3.92 -16.46
CA GLN A 156 -3.13 -4.99 -16.00
C GLN A 156 -2.35 -6.24 -15.61
N VAL A 157 -1.43 -6.71 -16.46
CA VAL A 157 -0.61 -7.89 -16.17
C VAL A 157 0.21 -7.71 -14.87
N LEU A 158 0.77 -6.51 -14.67
CA LEU A 158 1.54 -6.20 -13.47
C LEU A 158 0.66 -6.14 -12.21
N PHE A 159 -0.54 -5.59 -12.31
CA PHE A 159 -1.51 -5.53 -11.22
C PHE A 159 -2.06 -6.90 -10.85
N ASP A 160 -2.36 -7.75 -11.83
CA ASP A 160 -2.79 -9.13 -11.61
C ASP A 160 -1.69 -9.94 -10.90
N LYS A 161 -0.44 -9.83 -11.36
CA LYS A 161 0.72 -10.48 -10.72
C LYS A 161 0.94 -10.00 -9.29
N ALA A 162 0.74 -8.72 -9.04
CA ALA A 162 0.92 -8.11 -7.72
C ALA A 162 -0.23 -8.40 -6.76
N ASN A 163 -1.38 -8.86 -7.24
CA ASN A 163 -2.64 -8.86 -6.49
C ASN A 163 -2.88 -7.48 -5.85
N THR A 164 -2.80 -6.43 -6.69
CA THR A 164 -2.83 -5.04 -6.26
C THR A 164 -4.15 -4.68 -5.56
N SER A 165 -4.19 -3.53 -4.88
CA SER A 165 -5.41 -3.07 -4.24
C SER A 165 -6.53 -2.81 -5.25
N GLU A 166 -7.78 -3.06 -4.83
CA GLU A 166 -8.97 -2.75 -5.64
C GLU A 166 -9.04 -1.28 -6.06
N PHE A 167 -8.45 -0.37 -5.28
CA PHE A 167 -8.34 1.05 -5.64
C PHE A 167 -7.48 1.26 -6.88
N ASN A 168 -6.30 0.61 -6.96
CA ASN A 168 -5.43 0.70 -8.13
C ASN A 168 -6.10 0.08 -9.36
N GLN A 169 -6.78 -1.06 -9.19
CA GLN A 169 -7.54 -1.68 -10.26
C GLN A 169 -8.67 -0.78 -10.76
N ALA A 170 -9.47 -0.21 -9.87
CA ALA A 170 -10.56 0.71 -10.26
C ALA A 170 -10.03 1.98 -10.96
N THR A 171 -8.86 2.46 -10.57
CA THR A 171 -8.20 3.59 -11.24
C THR A 171 -7.73 3.19 -12.65
N LEU A 172 -7.23 1.97 -12.82
CA LEU A 172 -6.88 1.43 -14.14
C LEU A 172 -8.14 1.23 -15.01
N ASP A 173 -9.24 0.72 -14.42
CA ASP A 173 -10.52 0.56 -15.11
C ASP A 173 -11.03 1.89 -15.71
N ILE A 174 -10.86 3.03 -15.00
CA ILE A 174 -11.17 4.36 -15.56
C ILE A 174 -10.36 4.61 -16.84
N ARG A 175 -9.06 4.32 -16.81
CA ARG A 175 -8.19 4.56 -17.96
C ARG A 175 -8.44 3.61 -19.13
N GLN A 176 -8.94 2.41 -18.85
CA GLN A 176 -9.33 1.40 -19.85
C GLN A 176 -10.73 1.66 -20.44
N GLY A 177 -11.47 2.66 -19.93
CA GLY A 177 -12.85 2.92 -20.35
C GLY A 177 -13.90 2.03 -19.67
N GLU A 178 -13.50 1.23 -18.70
CA GLU A 178 -14.37 0.33 -17.94
C GLU A 178 -15.12 1.08 -16.82
N TYR A 179 -15.72 2.22 -17.18
CA TYR A 179 -16.31 3.19 -16.24
C TYR A 179 -17.36 2.58 -15.31
N LYS A 180 -18.13 1.59 -15.81
CA LYS A 180 -19.13 0.90 -15.00
C LYS A 180 -18.51 0.09 -13.87
N LYS A 181 -17.35 -0.54 -14.10
CA LYS A 181 -16.63 -1.29 -13.07
C LYS A 181 -16.06 -0.33 -12.03
N ALA A 182 -15.34 0.72 -12.47
CA ALA A 182 -14.80 1.74 -11.61
C ALA A 182 -15.88 2.42 -10.76
N ALA A 183 -16.99 2.85 -11.36
CA ALA A 183 -18.10 3.49 -10.65
C ALA A 183 -18.77 2.55 -9.64
N ARG A 184 -18.77 1.23 -9.88
CA ARG A 184 -19.28 0.24 -8.93
C ARG A 184 -18.36 0.12 -7.71
N PHE A 185 -17.05 0.12 -7.90
CA PHE A 185 -16.09 0.12 -6.82
C PHE A 185 -16.20 1.38 -5.96
N PHE A 186 -16.13 2.54 -6.59
CA PHE A 186 -16.18 3.83 -5.90
C PHE A 186 -17.58 4.18 -5.34
N LYS A 187 -18.65 3.53 -5.81
CA LYS A 187 -20.06 3.73 -5.37
C LYS A 187 -20.41 5.22 -5.25
N ASN A 188 -20.71 5.64 -4.02
CA ASN A 188 -21.11 7.02 -3.69
C ASN A 188 -19.93 7.85 -3.16
N GLY A 189 -18.69 7.44 -3.43
CA GLY A 189 -17.50 8.20 -3.07
C GLY A 189 -17.52 9.62 -3.63
N LYS A 190 -16.88 10.54 -2.93
CA LYS A 190 -16.78 11.98 -3.27
C LYS A 190 -15.35 12.43 -3.55
N SER A 191 -14.40 11.50 -3.59
CA SER A 191 -13.02 11.76 -4.04
C SER A 191 -12.97 12.00 -5.55
N HIS A 192 -11.89 12.62 -6.02
CA HIS A 192 -11.68 12.89 -7.44
C HIS A 192 -11.95 11.66 -8.33
N ASN A 193 -11.28 10.51 -8.07
CA ASN A 193 -11.45 9.32 -8.90
C ASN A 193 -12.87 8.74 -8.83
N ALA A 194 -13.53 8.85 -7.68
CA ALA A 194 -14.90 8.39 -7.51
C ALA A 194 -15.87 9.22 -8.36
N VAL A 195 -15.73 10.52 -8.31
CA VAL A 195 -16.59 11.45 -9.08
C VAL A 195 -16.30 11.33 -10.57
N LEU A 196 -15.03 11.26 -10.96
CA LEU A 196 -14.63 11.04 -12.35
C LEU A 196 -15.27 9.75 -12.93
N ALA A 197 -15.16 8.64 -12.21
CA ALA A 197 -15.76 7.37 -12.63
C ALA A 197 -17.30 7.47 -12.78
N GLN A 198 -17.96 8.19 -11.87
CA GLN A 198 -19.41 8.38 -11.91
C GLN A 198 -19.82 9.27 -13.09
N ILE A 199 -19.10 10.38 -13.33
CA ILE A 199 -19.36 11.29 -14.47
C ILE A 199 -19.16 10.54 -15.79
N LEU A 200 -18.07 9.80 -15.94
CA LEU A 200 -17.80 9.01 -17.15
C LEU A 200 -18.79 7.84 -17.34
N ASN A 201 -19.36 7.33 -16.25
CA ASN A 201 -20.46 6.33 -16.29
C ASN A 201 -21.85 6.96 -16.47
N GLY A 202 -21.94 8.25 -16.83
CA GLY A 202 -23.18 8.96 -17.13
C GLY A 202 -23.98 9.44 -15.91
N LYS A 203 -23.39 9.42 -14.70
CA LYS A 203 -24.03 9.95 -13.50
C LYS A 203 -23.49 11.34 -13.18
N ASN A 204 -24.39 12.26 -12.85
CA ASN A 204 -23.97 13.55 -12.32
C ASN A 204 -23.57 13.40 -10.85
N SER A 205 -22.36 13.81 -10.50
CA SER A 205 -21.81 13.72 -9.15
C SER A 205 -20.83 14.85 -8.89
N THR A 206 -20.68 15.23 -7.62
CA THR A 206 -19.80 16.32 -7.18
C THR A 206 -18.74 15.82 -6.21
N CYS A 207 -17.55 16.39 -6.34
CA CYS A 207 -16.35 16.15 -5.52
C CYS A 207 -16.38 17.07 -4.30
N ASN A 208 -15.86 16.59 -3.14
CA ASN A 208 -15.79 17.39 -1.93
C ASN A 208 -14.34 17.73 -1.48
N GLU A 209 -13.35 17.32 -2.29
CA GLU A 209 -11.96 17.70 -2.04
C GLU A 209 -11.70 19.13 -2.54
N ALA A 210 -10.97 19.93 -1.78
CA ALA A 210 -10.61 21.31 -2.16
C ALA A 210 -9.37 21.32 -3.09
N THR A 211 -9.43 20.58 -4.18
CA THR A 211 -8.35 20.50 -5.20
C THR A 211 -8.80 21.13 -6.52
N ALA A 212 -7.83 21.64 -7.28
CA ALA A 212 -8.11 22.19 -8.61
C ALA A 212 -8.86 21.18 -9.51
N ALA A 213 -8.44 19.91 -9.48
CA ALA A 213 -9.09 18.85 -10.26
C ALA A 213 -10.53 18.58 -9.81
N CYS A 214 -10.82 18.63 -8.51
CA CYS A 214 -12.18 18.48 -8.00
C CYS A 214 -13.07 19.67 -8.37
N HIS A 215 -12.57 20.88 -8.29
CA HIS A 215 -13.29 22.06 -8.76
C HIS A 215 -13.59 21.94 -10.26
N TYR A 216 -12.65 21.46 -11.07
CA TYR A 216 -12.89 21.25 -12.51
C TYR A 216 -13.98 20.20 -12.77
N LEU A 217 -13.95 19.06 -12.06
CA LEU A 217 -15.02 18.05 -12.16
C LEU A 217 -16.39 18.58 -11.72
N ASN A 218 -16.43 19.45 -10.68
CA ASN A 218 -17.67 20.09 -10.26
C ASN A 218 -18.20 21.07 -11.31
N ALA A 219 -17.30 21.76 -12.04
CA ALA A 219 -17.70 22.58 -13.19
C ALA A 219 -18.32 21.74 -14.32
N ILE A 220 -17.74 20.57 -14.63
CA ILE A 220 -18.32 19.63 -15.61
C ILE A 220 -19.70 19.16 -15.15
N ALA A 221 -19.84 18.78 -13.86
CA ALA A 221 -21.14 18.36 -13.31
C ALA A 221 -22.20 19.47 -13.41
N ALA A 222 -21.81 20.71 -13.09
CA ALA A 222 -22.69 21.88 -13.23
C ALA A 222 -23.06 22.15 -14.69
N ALA A 223 -22.12 22.03 -15.64
CA ALA A 223 -22.41 22.21 -17.09
C ALA A 223 -23.42 21.19 -17.59
N ARG A 224 -23.30 19.94 -17.18
CA ARG A 224 -24.25 18.86 -17.49
C ARG A 224 -25.63 19.10 -16.88
N SER A 225 -25.71 19.83 -15.75
CA SER A 225 -26.98 20.23 -15.13
C SER A 225 -27.56 21.54 -15.69
N GLY A 226 -26.81 22.27 -16.53
CA GLY A 226 -27.20 23.57 -17.05
C GLY A 226 -27.07 24.73 -16.06
N GLU A 227 -26.28 24.54 -14.99
CA GLU A 227 -26.08 25.50 -13.89
C GLU A 227 -24.89 26.44 -14.20
N ASN A 228 -25.10 27.40 -15.13
CA ASN A 228 -24.03 28.24 -15.68
C ASN A 228 -23.24 29.01 -14.59
N ASP A 229 -23.92 29.57 -13.58
CA ASP A 229 -23.25 30.31 -12.50
C ASP A 229 -22.35 29.40 -11.67
N ALA A 230 -22.78 28.14 -11.40
CA ALA A 230 -21.99 27.15 -10.73
C ALA A 230 -20.78 26.71 -11.58
N VAL A 231 -20.90 26.64 -12.91
CA VAL A 231 -19.76 26.39 -13.79
C VAL A 231 -18.70 27.46 -13.63
N ILE A 232 -19.11 28.75 -13.74
CA ILE A 232 -18.17 29.88 -13.64
C ILE A 232 -17.47 29.89 -12.28
N SER A 233 -18.22 29.70 -11.18
CA SER A 233 -17.65 29.65 -9.82
C SER A 233 -16.64 28.52 -9.66
N ASN A 234 -16.98 27.31 -10.09
CA ASN A 234 -16.08 26.17 -9.98
C ASN A 234 -14.85 26.28 -10.89
N LEU A 235 -15.00 26.76 -12.13
CA LEU A 235 -13.86 27.02 -13.01
C LEU A 235 -12.95 28.10 -12.46
N THR A 236 -13.49 29.16 -11.86
CA THR A 236 -12.70 30.19 -11.20
C THR A 236 -11.80 29.57 -10.11
N ASN A 237 -12.38 28.72 -9.25
CA ASN A 237 -11.63 28.02 -8.21
C ASN A 237 -10.56 27.07 -8.78
N ALA A 238 -10.90 26.32 -9.84
CA ALA A 238 -9.98 25.42 -10.51
C ALA A 238 -8.77 26.17 -11.10
N ILE A 239 -9.03 27.25 -11.85
CA ILE A 239 -8.01 28.06 -12.52
C ILE A 239 -7.15 28.82 -11.49
N THR A 240 -7.75 29.32 -10.40
CA THR A 240 -7.01 29.98 -9.31
C THR A 240 -6.04 29.01 -8.65
N ALA A 241 -6.46 27.75 -8.43
CA ALA A 241 -5.61 26.74 -7.82
C ALA A 241 -4.59 26.15 -8.81
N ASN A 242 -4.91 26.09 -10.11
CA ASN A 242 -4.00 25.66 -11.18
C ASN A 242 -4.36 26.32 -12.52
N ALA A 243 -3.52 27.25 -12.94
CA ALA A 243 -3.73 28.06 -14.17
C ALA A 243 -3.83 27.21 -15.46
N ASN A 244 -3.35 25.98 -15.50
CA ASN A 244 -3.44 25.11 -16.68
C ASN A 244 -4.90 24.81 -17.06
N TYR A 245 -5.82 24.76 -16.10
CA TYR A 245 -7.25 24.56 -16.35
C TYR A 245 -7.90 25.66 -17.21
N LYS A 246 -7.26 26.83 -17.33
CA LYS A 246 -7.71 27.89 -18.24
C LYS A 246 -7.67 27.43 -19.71
N ALA A 247 -6.54 26.87 -20.14
CA ALA A 247 -6.39 26.34 -21.48
C ALA A 247 -7.27 25.09 -21.72
N GLU A 248 -7.33 24.21 -20.71
CA GLU A 248 -8.17 23.00 -20.78
C GLU A 248 -9.65 23.35 -20.96
N ALA A 249 -10.19 24.29 -20.20
CA ALA A 249 -11.59 24.71 -20.28
C ALA A 249 -11.98 25.26 -21.65
N THR A 250 -11.06 25.93 -22.37
CA THR A 250 -11.31 26.48 -23.71
C THR A 250 -11.61 25.41 -24.75
N ILE A 251 -10.98 24.25 -24.63
CA ILE A 251 -11.08 23.15 -25.61
C ILE A 251 -12.03 22.04 -25.16
N ASP A 252 -12.38 21.99 -23.87
CA ASP A 252 -13.26 20.95 -23.33
C ASP A 252 -14.66 21.05 -23.90
N LEU A 253 -15.17 19.93 -24.42
CA LEU A 253 -16.50 19.84 -25.04
C LEU A 253 -17.63 19.96 -24.02
N GLU A 254 -17.37 19.69 -22.75
CA GLU A 254 -18.35 19.85 -21.67
C GLU A 254 -18.80 21.31 -21.52
N PHE A 255 -17.97 22.28 -21.91
CA PHE A 255 -18.26 23.71 -21.86
C PHE A 255 -18.65 24.32 -23.24
N LEU A 256 -18.94 23.48 -24.22
CA LEU A 256 -19.28 23.97 -25.59
C LEU A 256 -20.37 25.03 -25.60
N ASN A 257 -21.43 24.82 -24.82
CA ASN A 257 -22.58 25.73 -24.74
C ASN A 257 -22.26 27.06 -24.02
N LEU A 258 -21.13 27.15 -23.34
CA LEU A 258 -20.68 28.33 -22.59
C LEU A 258 -19.69 29.20 -23.39
N ARG A 259 -19.25 28.77 -24.55
CA ARG A 259 -18.26 29.49 -25.37
C ARG A 259 -18.73 30.88 -25.84
N THR A 260 -20.02 31.15 -25.78
CA THR A 260 -20.62 32.47 -26.07
C THR A 260 -21.00 33.25 -24.81
N ASN A 261 -20.82 32.65 -23.62
CA ASN A 261 -21.08 33.29 -22.34
C ASN A 261 -19.96 34.28 -21.98
N GLU A 262 -20.31 35.54 -21.70
CA GLU A 262 -19.34 36.61 -21.43
C GLU A 262 -18.44 36.30 -20.25
N ALA A 263 -18.98 35.75 -19.13
CA ALA A 263 -18.22 35.40 -17.96
C ALA A 263 -17.24 34.25 -18.23
N PHE A 264 -17.65 33.24 -19.01
CA PHE A 264 -16.77 32.14 -19.45
C PHE A 264 -15.63 32.66 -20.31
N ILE A 265 -15.96 33.53 -21.30
CA ILE A 265 -14.96 34.15 -22.19
C ILE A 265 -13.96 34.99 -21.37
N ALA A 266 -14.41 35.79 -20.39
CA ALA A 266 -13.54 36.59 -19.56
C ALA A 266 -12.61 35.72 -18.68
N LEU A 267 -13.10 34.59 -18.21
CA LEU A 267 -12.36 33.66 -17.37
C LEU A 267 -11.28 32.85 -18.15
N THR A 268 -11.56 32.54 -19.41
CA THR A 268 -10.71 31.64 -20.24
C THR A 268 -9.84 32.38 -21.26
N LYS A 269 -9.99 33.70 -21.44
CA LYS A 269 -9.05 34.57 -22.16
C LYS A 269 -7.82 34.86 -21.33
#